data_29fc13e1ce5630ed2ba662201cccf895
#
_entry.id   29fc13e1ce5630ed2ba662201cccf895
#
_cell.length_a   1.000
_cell.length_b   1.000
_cell.length_c   1.000
_cell.angle_alpha   90.00
_cell.angle_beta   90.00
_cell.angle_gamma   90.00
#
_symmetry.space_group_name_H-M   'P 1'
#
loop_
_entity.id
_entity.type
_entity.pdbx_description
1 polymer ?
#
loop_
_entity_poly.entity_id
_entity_poly.type
_entity_poly.pdbx_seq_one_letter_code
_entity_poly.pdbx_strand_id
1 'polypeptide(L)'
;MNQRARSKAVSMTLPADPGFLTLATSFVEKAGTALGLGRNEALALTLATEELFSHLCGLAAPDRPVEIRCTGGGYYVRADFDFPVEDFNMQAFNLTATVSFEDEASLMEMGLLIAARSVDRFQVAEGGEGVQLTLVKEKVYPEAEGDGLPPVPPLETFSTRPPAAEELKLLVRLVADRYPPHLMPPAFRYPGKVVDMVEGGDYRSAAAFGPGGEIGGGILWHWTGAKTVECFGPYLFDQPPGSAMAADLLEACLGAIARTHAVGLLSRHPTEHLPADWFEPLGTVTVPREGDAPPLALEARFRQMQEDPGATAWCHPDLEPFLRDEYRRLVLPRDLRAVSDLGEGKPASSVLSAEVERARGVVTLRPIRTGRDAEENLVNHLRLFERERGTSLFFEMDTALPWQADFTPALLARGFAPRMVLPYAGAGDLVLFQRAAEAP
;
A
#
# COMPACT_ATOMS: atom_id res chain seq x y z
N MET A 1 -3.03 -8.13 -24.63
CA MET A 1 -2.36 -9.31 -24.03
C MET A 1 -1.05 -8.81 -23.47
N ASN A 2 -1.02 -8.49 -22.17
CA ASN A 2 0.20 -8.01 -21.50
C ASN A 2 1.08 -9.23 -21.19
N GLN A 3 2.25 -9.31 -21.81
CA GLN A 3 3.34 -10.08 -21.24
C GLN A 3 3.75 -9.40 -19.91
N ARG A 4 3.14 -9.84 -18.77
CA ARG A 4 3.83 -9.72 -17.49
C ARG A 4 5.19 -10.37 -17.73
N ALA A 5 6.28 -9.62 -17.57
CA ALA A 5 7.60 -10.23 -17.49
C ALA A 5 7.44 -11.44 -16.56
N ARG A 6 7.75 -12.65 -17.04
CA ARG A 6 7.57 -13.87 -16.24
C ARG A 6 8.37 -13.67 -14.98
N SER A 7 7.70 -13.39 -13.85
CA SER A 7 8.36 -13.28 -12.56
C SER A 7 9.10 -14.59 -12.34
N LYS A 8 10.41 -14.51 -12.18
CA LYS A 8 11.20 -15.69 -11.86
C LYS A 8 10.80 -16.13 -10.46
N ALA A 9 10.39 -17.37 -10.32
CA ALA A 9 10.05 -17.96 -9.04
C ALA A 9 10.82 -19.26 -8.85
N VAL A 10 11.22 -19.52 -7.62
CA VAL A 10 11.82 -20.76 -7.16
C VAL A 10 11.15 -21.18 -5.87
N SER A 11 10.94 -22.48 -5.65
CA SER A 11 10.33 -23.01 -4.43
C SER A 11 11.10 -24.19 -3.88
N MET A 12 10.93 -24.41 -2.57
CA MET A 12 11.47 -25.53 -1.80
C MET A 12 10.43 -25.99 -0.80
N THR A 13 10.29 -27.28 -0.60
CA THR A 13 9.45 -27.87 0.42
C THR A 13 10.31 -28.62 1.42
N LEU A 14 10.14 -28.35 2.72
CA LEU A 14 10.92 -28.90 3.82
C LEU A 14 9.99 -29.36 4.92
N PRO A 15 10.34 -30.40 5.70
CA PRO A 15 9.71 -30.66 7.00
C PRO A 15 9.92 -29.48 7.94
N ALA A 16 8.96 -29.23 8.85
CA ALA A 16 9.12 -28.26 9.94
C ALA A 16 10.04 -28.85 11.05
N ASP A 17 11.31 -29.03 10.75
CA ASP A 17 12.32 -29.60 11.62
C ASP A 17 13.54 -28.68 11.71
N PRO A 18 14.05 -28.35 12.92
CA PRO A 18 15.21 -27.49 13.10
C PRO A 18 16.47 -27.94 12.33
N GLY A 19 16.61 -29.23 12.05
CA GLY A 19 17.72 -29.75 11.22
C GLY A 19 17.77 -29.19 9.81
N PHE A 20 16.65 -28.67 9.28
CA PHE A 20 16.56 -28.05 7.95
C PHE A 20 16.68 -26.52 7.97
N LEU A 21 16.87 -25.90 9.12
CA LEU A 21 16.96 -24.43 9.25
C LEU A 21 18.04 -23.84 8.31
N THR A 22 19.24 -24.41 8.33
CA THR A 22 20.34 -23.95 7.46
C THR A 22 20.02 -24.09 5.97
N LEU A 23 19.23 -25.10 5.58
CA LEU A 23 18.82 -25.27 4.20
C LEU A 23 17.77 -24.23 3.79
N ALA A 24 16.77 -23.96 4.64
CA ALA A 24 15.75 -22.92 4.43
C ALA A 24 16.39 -21.53 4.28
N THR A 25 17.26 -21.14 5.19
CA THR A 25 17.95 -19.84 5.18
C THR A 25 18.89 -19.70 3.99
N SER A 26 19.69 -20.72 3.68
CA SER A 26 20.57 -20.72 2.50
C SER A 26 19.79 -20.65 1.20
N PHE A 27 18.64 -21.32 1.10
CA PHE A 27 17.76 -21.23 -0.07
C PHE A 27 17.28 -19.80 -0.28
N VAL A 28 16.73 -19.15 0.78
CA VAL A 28 16.19 -17.79 0.66
C VAL A 28 17.30 -16.77 0.35
N GLU A 29 18.48 -16.89 0.97
CA GLU A 29 19.64 -16.02 0.68
C GLU A 29 20.05 -16.11 -0.80
N LYS A 30 20.23 -17.33 -1.32
CA LYS A 30 20.66 -17.54 -2.71
C LYS A 30 19.57 -17.15 -3.71
N ALA A 31 18.30 -17.48 -3.41
CA ALA A 31 17.16 -17.07 -4.22
C ALA A 31 17.02 -15.54 -4.23
N GLY A 32 17.07 -14.87 -3.07
CA GLY A 32 16.99 -13.41 -2.95
C GLY A 32 18.06 -12.71 -3.78
N THR A 33 19.32 -13.16 -3.65
CA THR A 33 20.44 -12.62 -4.45
C THR A 33 20.23 -12.85 -5.95
N ALA A 34 19.85 -14.07 -6.35
CA ALA A 34 19.61 -14.41 -7.76
C ALA A 34 18.42 -13.66 -8.38
N LEU A 35 17.46 -13.24 -7.55
CA LEU A 35 16.29 -12.44 -7.92
C LEU A 35 16.55 -10.92 -7.84
N GLY A 36 17.76 -10.51 -7.44
CA GLY A 36 18.26 -9.15 -7.58
C GLY A 36 18.31 -8.31 -6.29
N LEU A 37 18.17 -8.92 -5.11
CA LEU A 37 18.48 -8.22 -3.84
C LEU A 37 19.98 -7.98 -3.71
N GLY A 38 20.36 -6.86 -3.12
CA GLY A 38 21.69 -6.63 -2.62
C GLY A 38 22.01 -7.52 -1.42
N ARG A 39 23.28 -7.51 -0.99
CA ARG A 39 23.75 -8.39 0.09
C ARG A 39 23.01 -8.13 1.41
N ASN A 40 22.81 -6.87 1.77
CA ASN A 40 22.18 -6.51 3.05
C ASN A 40 20.68 -6.85 3.06
N GLU A 41 19.98 -6.61 1.95
CA GLU A 41 18.57 -6.93 1.79
C GLU A 41 18.35 -8.46 1.79
N ALA A 42 19.23 -9.21 1.11
CA ALA A 42 19.18 -10.67 1.14
C ALA A 42 19.42 -11.22 2.56
N LEU A 43 20.38 -10.65 3.31
CA LEU A 43 20.61 -11.02 4.70
C LEU A 43 19.43 -10.69 5.60
N ALA A 44 18.77 -9.55 5.41
CA ALA A 44 17.57 -9.18 6.18
C ALA A 44 16.41 -10.15 5.94
N LEU A 45 16.19 -10.56 4.66
CA LEU A 45 15.19 -11.57 4.32
C LEU A 45 15.56 -12.95 4.86
N THR A 46 16.86 -13.27 4.88
CA THR A 46 17.39 -14.53 5.48
C THR A 46 17.15 -14.57 6.97
N LEU A 47 17.44 -13.47 7.70
CA LEU A 47 17.17 -13.37 9.14
C LEU A 47 15.67 -13.52 9.43
N ALA A 48 14.81 -12.86 8.66
CA ALA A 48 13.37 -13.02 8.82
C ALA A 48 12.92 -14.48 8.56
N THR A 49 13.56 -15.17 7.61
CA THR A 49 13.31 -16.59 7.34
C THR A 49 13.77 -17.49 8.49
N GLU A 50 14.93 -17.20 9.08
CA GLU A 50 15.48 -17.94 10.21
C GLU A 50 14.54 -17.92 11.40
N GLU A 51 14.11 -16.72 11.78
CA GLU A 51 13.20 -16.52 12.91
C GLU A 51 11.83 -17.16 12.65
N LEU A 52 11.27 -16.95 11.45
CA LEU A 52 9.98 -17.53 11.09
C LEU A 52 10.04 -19.07 11.05
N PHE A 53 11.05 -19.65 10.38
CA PHE A 53 11.16 -21.10 10.25
C PHE A 53 11.42 -21.76 11.61
N SER A 54 12.25 -21.16 12.47
CA SER A 54 12.46 -21.62 13.86
C SER A 54 11.15 -21.62 14.65
N HIS A 55 10.34 -20.57 14.52
CA HIS A 55 9.03 -20.50 15.16
C HIS A 55 8.08 -21.59 14.65
N LEU A 56 8.05 -21.83 13.32
CA LEU A 56 7.23 -22.88 12.72
C LEU A 56 7.63 -24.28 13.18
N CYS A 57 8.92 -24.55 13.40
CA CYS A 57 9.39 -25.82 13.96
C CYS A 57 8.87 -26.07 15.38
N GLY A 58 8.57 -25.01 16.13
CA GLY A 58 7.98 -25.11 17.47
C GLY A 58 6.48 -25.35 17.49
N LEU A 59 5.78 -24.98 16.40
CA LEU A 59 4.31 -25.05 16.31
C LEU A 59 3.81 -26.26 15.52
N ALA A 60 4.48 -26.59 14.42
CA ALA A 60 4.04 -27.63 13.51
C ALA A 60 4.44 -29.03 14.02
N ALA A 61 3.65 -30.06 13.68
CA ALA A 61 4.12 -31.42 13.83
C ALA A 61 5.36 -31.62 12.92
N PRO A 62 6.43 -32.31 13.38
CA PRO A 62 7.72 -32.39 12.68
C PRO A 62 7.68 -32.95 11.26
N ASP A 63 6.62 -33.66 10.90
CA ASP A 63 6.40 -34.26 9.58
C ASP A 63 5.55 -33.38 8.63
N ARG A 64 5.03 -32.25 9.11
CA ARG A 64 4.24 -31.33 8.30
C ARG A 64 5.15 -30.49 7.39
N PRO A 65 4.89 -30.44 6.07
CA PRO A 65 5.72 -29.70 5.14
C PRO A 65 5.49 -28.20 5.26
N VAL A 66 6.57 -27.42 5.12
CA VAL A 66 6.57 -25.97 4.88
C VAL A 66 7.02 -25.76 3.46
N GLU A 67 6.20 -25.13 2.61
CA GLU A 67 6.63 -24.68 1.29
C GLU A 67 7.13 -23.24 1.39
N ILE A 68 8.34 -23.00 0.89
CA ILE A 68 8.96 -21.68 0.77
C ILE A 68 9.09 -21.35 -0.69
N ARG A 69 8.46 -20.27 -1.16
CA ARG A 69 8.50 -19.80 -2.54
C ARG A 69 9.06 -18.39 -2.62
N CYS A 70 10.18 -18.21 -3.31
CA CYS A 70 10.75 -16.90 -3.58
C CYS A 70 10.39 -16.42 -4.99
N THR A 71 9.86 -15.19 -5.11
CA THR A 71 9.43 -14.59 -6.38
C THR A 71 10.02 -13.19 -6.52
N GLY A 72 10.65 -12.89 -7.67
CA GLY A 72 11.17 -11.57 -7.99
C GLY A 72 10.12 -10.67 -8.63
N GLY A 73 9.90 -9.47 -8.10
CA GLY A 73 8.96 -8.45 -8.60
C GLY A 73 9.64 -7.23 -9.23
N GLY A 74 10.89 -7.35 -9.70
CA GLY A 74 11.65 -6.22 -10.26
C GLY A 74 12.33 -5.41 -9.17
N TYR A 75 11.62 -4.63 -8.39
CA TYR A 75 12.16 -3.80 -7.29
C TYR A 75 12.11 -4.48 -5.91
N TYR A 76 11.56 -5.69 -5.80
CA TYR A 76 11.47 -6.46 -4.55
C TYR A 76 11.64 -7.96 -4.78
N VAL A 77 11.89 -8.68 -3.71
CA VAL A 77 11.73 -10.14 -3.63
C VAL A 77 10.68 -10.47 -2.57
N ARG A 78 9.78 -11.37 -2.93
CA ARG A 78 8.74 -11.89 -2.09
C ARG A 78 9.08 -13.33 -1.71
N ALA A 79 9.02 -13.66 -0.42
CA ALA A 79 9.11 -15.01 0.12
C ALA A 79 7.76 -15.40 0.73
N ASP A 80 7.08 -16.36 0.11
CA ASP A 80 5.83 -16.93 0.60
C ASP A 80 6.15 -18.21 1.37
N PHE A 81 5.56 -18.34 2.57
CA PHE A 81 5.63 -19.51 3.44
C PHE A 81 4.23 -20.07 3.58
N ASP A 82 4.01 -21.27 3.05
CA ASP A 82 2.75 -22.00 3.18
C ASP A 82 2.95 -23.14 4.18
N PHE A 83 2.17 -23.15 5.27
CA PHE A 83 2.31 -24.15 6.32
C PHE A 83 0.97 -24.50 6.97
N PRO A 84 0.74 -25.79 7.29
CA PRO A 84 -0.51 -26.27 7.88
C PRO A 84 -0.45 -26.13 9.41
N VAL A 85 -0.92 -25.00 9.95
CA VAL A 85 -1.05 -24.74 11.38
C VAL A 85 -2.44 -24.18 11.66
N GLU A 86 -3.12 -24.72 12.69
CA GLU A 86 -4.49 -24.31 13.03
C GLU A 86 -4.53 -23.03 13.88
N ASP A 87 -3.50 -22.76 14.67
CA ASP A 87 -3.48 -21.62 15.59
C ASP A 87 -2.10 -20.93 15.56
N PHE A 88 -1.96 -19.95 14.66
CA PHE A 88 -0.74 -19.16 14.52
C PHE A 88 -0.90 -17.84 15.28
N ASN A 89 -0.07 -17.61 16.31
CA ASN A 89 -0.07 -16.35 17.04
C ASN A 89 0.60 -15.24 16.24
N MET A 90 -0.21 -14.32 15.72
CA MET A 90 0.24 -13.20 14.90
C MET A 90 0.49 -11.92 15.69
N GLN A 91 0.33 -11.92 17.02
CA GLN A 91 0.44 -10.71 17.85
C GLN A 91 1.80 -10.01 17.67
N ALA A 92 2.86 -10.78 17.48
CA ALA A 92 4.21 -10.28 17.26
C ALA A 92 4.35 -9.41 15.98
N PHE A 93 3.42 -9.51 15.04
CA PHE A 93 3.42 -8.67 13.83
C PHE A 93 2.84 -7.26 14.06
N ASN A 94 2.24 -7.00 15.21
CA ASN A 94 1.86 -5.63 15.57
C ASN A 94 3.11 -4.77 15.81
N LEU A 95 3.11 -3.55 15.29
CA LEU A 95 4.20 -2.59 15.53
C LEU A 95 4.37 -2.29 17.03
N THR A 96 3.31 -2.43 17.80
CA THR A 96 3.24 -2.21 19.25
C THR A 96 3.58 -3.45 20.08
N ALA A 97 3.88 -4.58 19.44
CA ALA A 97 4.24 -5.79 20.16
C ALA A 97 5.47 -5.56 21.05
N THR A 98 5.34 -5.88 22.32
CA THR A 98 6.42 -5.87 23.31
C THR A 98 6.59 -7.28 23.83
N VAL A 99 7.83 -7.75 23.83
CA VAL A 99 8.16 -9.08 24.32
C VAL A 99 8.72 -8.95 25.73
N SER A 100 8.18 -9.74 26.68
CA SER A 100 8.76 -9.92 28.01
C SER A 100 9.90 -10.95 27.91
N PHE A 101 10.95 -10.79 28.68
CA PHE A 101 12.08 -11.74 28.72
C PHE A 101 11.91 -12.82 29.80
N GLU A 102 10.70 -12.97 30.33
CA GLU A 102 10.47 -13.76 31.55
C GLU A 102 10.07 -15.22 31.28
N ASP A 103 9.65 -15.56 30.04
CA ASP A 103 9.25 -16.91 29.68
C ASP A 103 9.69 -17.33 28.27
N GLU A 104 9.68 -18.64 28.01
CA GLU A 104 10.13 -19.26 26.78
C GLU A 104 9.19 -18.94 25.58
N ALA A 105 7.89 -18.76 25.85
CA ALA A 105 6.91 -18.36 24.83
C ALA A 105 7.19 -16.94 24.34
N SER A 106 7.53 -16.01 25.22
CA SER A 106 7.93 -14.65 24.88
C SER A 106 9.21 -14.59 24.05
N LEU A 107 10.17 -15.50 24.26
CA LEU A 107 11.36 -15.58 23.40
C LEU A 107 11.02 -16.02 21.97
N MET A 108 10.05 -16.93 21.80
CA MET A 108 9.58 -17.33 20.47
C MET A 108 8.85 -16.19 19.74
N GLU A 109 8.09 -15.37 20.46
CA GLU A 109 7.43 -14.18 19.89
C GLU A 109 8.45 -13.10 19.48
N MET A 110 9.60 -13.02 20.18
CA MET A 110 10.68 -12.10 19.80
C MET A 110 11.25 -12.40 18.42
N GLY A 111 11.39 -13.68 18.05
CA GLY A 111 11.81 -14.08 16.70
C GLY A 111 10.87 -13.56 15.62
N LEU A 112 9.55 -13.72 15.80
CA LEU A 112 8.57 -13.17 14.85
C LEU A 112 8.60 -11.64 14.77
N LEU A 113 8.83 -10.95 15.89
CA LEU A 113 9.00 -9.49 15.90
C LEU A 113 10.24 -9.07 15.11
N ILE A 114 11.36 -9.78 15.26
CA ILE A 114 12.57 -9.55 14.46
C ILE A 114 12.29 -9.79 12.98
N ALA A 115 11.61 -10.89 12.64
CA ALA A 115 11.22 -11.21 11.28
C ALA A 115 10.38 -10.07 10.66
N ALA A 116 9.34 -9.62 11.35
CA ALA A 116 8.47 -8.55 10.88
C ALA A 116 9.20 -7.22 10.66
N ARG A 117 10.19 -6.90 11.52
CA ARG A 117 10.99 -5.65 11.41
C ARG A 117 12.14 -5.74 10.41
N SER A 118 12.53 -6.92 9.98
CA SER A 118 13.60 -7.14 9.01
C SER A 118 13.14 -6.98 7.56
N VAL A 119 11.84 -7.03 7.32
CA VAL A 119 11.21 -6.92 6.00
C VAL A 119 10.48 -5.58 5.84
N ASP A 120 10.21 -5.19 4.60
CA ASP A 120 9.54 -3.91 4.34
C ASP A 120 8.01 -4.05 4.37
N ARG A 121 7.50 -5.24 4.05
CA ARG A 121 6.07 -5.56 4.14
C ARG A 121 5.88 -7.04 4.49
N PHE A 122 4.80 -7.32 5.20
CA PHE A 122 4.33 -8.68 5.40
C PHE A 122 2.82 -8.75 5.13
N GLN A 123 2.34 -9.94 4.76
CA GLN A 123 0.93 -10.25 4.58
C GLN A 123 0.66 -11.62 5.16
N VAL A 124 -0.51 -11.79 5.74
CA VAL A 124 -0.98 -13.08 6.25
C VAL A 124 -2.31 -13.39 5.62
N ALA A 125 -2.43 -14.60 5.09
CA ALA A 125 -3.69 -15.14 4.60
C ALA A 125 -3.97 -16.47 5.31
N GLU A 126 -5.15 -16.60 5.87
CA GLU A 126 -5.66 -17.86 6.43
C GLU A 126 -6.49 -18.56 5.38
N GLY A 127 -6.18 -19.81 5.10
CA GLY A 127 -6.91 -20.67 4.16
C GLY A 127 -7.36 -21.95 4.85
N GLY A 128 -8.29 -22.70 4.25
CA GLY A 128 -8.93 -23.88 4.85
C GLY A 128 -8.00 -25.02 5.30
N GLU A 129 -6.72 -25.01 4.96
CA GLU A 129 -5.74 -26.05 5.35
C GLU A 129 -4.48 -25.48 6.05
N GLY A 130 -4.42 -24.16 6.31
CA GLY A 130 -3.26 -23.57 6.96
C GLY A 130 -3.13 -22.05 6.81
N VAL A 131 -1.94 -21.56 7.10
CA VAL A 131 -1.58 -20.14 7.04
C VAL A 131 -0.55 -19.92 5.94
N GLN A 132 -0.75 -18.88 5.14
CA GLN A 132 0.24 -18.35 4.22
C GLN A 132 0.78 -17.04 4.79
N LEU A 133 2.07 -16.98 5.03
CA LEU A 133 2.77 -15.76 5.39
C LEU A 133 3.66 -15.31 4.24
N THR A 134 3.47 -14.06 3.81
CA THR A 134 4.28 -13.43 2.77
C THR A 134 5.20 -12.38 3.38
N LEU A 135 6.48 -12.51 3.15
CA LEU A 135 7.50 -11.52 3.49
C LEU A 135 8.00 -10.84 2.21
N VAL A 136 8.07 -9.51 2.21
CA VAL A 136 8.56 -8.73 1.06
C VAL A 136 9.74 -7.88 1.47
N LYS A 137 10.86 -8.06 0.75
CA LYS A 137 12.05 -7.21 0.90
C LYS A 137 12.30 -6.44 -0.38
N GLU A 138 12.38 -5.12 -0.27
CA GLU A 138 12.63 -4.24 -1.40
C GLU A 138 14.14 -4.02 -1.62
N LYS A 139 14.52 -3.74 -2.86
CA LYS A 139 15.87 -3.27 -3.17
C LYS A 139 16.07 -1.86 -2.64
N VAL A 140 17.29 -1.55 -2.24
CA VAL A 140 17.67 -0.17 -1.88
C VAL A 140 18.02 0.61 -3.15
N TYR A 141 17.50 1.81 -3.24
CA TYR A 141 17.74 2.75 -4.34
C TYR A 141 18.28 4.07 -3.81
N PRO A 142 19.15 4.76 -4.56
CA PRO A 142 19.56 6.13 -4.21
C PRO A 142 18.37 7.09 -4.29
N GLU A 143 18.32 8.03 -3.36
CA GLU A 143 17.33 9.11 -3.41
C GLU A 143 17.59 10.04 -4.60
N ALA A 144 16.53 10.74 -5.03
CA ALA A 144 16.64 11.77 -6.05
C ALA A 144 17.52 12.93 -5.52
N GLU A 145 18.55 13.26 -6.28
CA GLU A 145 19.35 14.47 -6.05
C GLU A 145 18.76 15.62 -6.87
N GLY A 146 18.52 16.77 -6.23
CA GLY A 146 17.96 17.96 -6.91
C GLY A 146 18.98 18.69 -7.81
N ASP A 147 20.29 18.41 -7.62
CA ASP A 147 21.35 19.08 -8.36
C ASP A 147 21.42 18.60 -9.83
N GLY A 148 21.67 19.56 -10.74
CA GLY A 148 21.94 19.28 -12.15
C GLY A 148 20.68 18.95 -12.98
N LEU A 149 19.49 19.35 -12.53
CA LEU A 149 18.30 19.23 -13.37
C LEU A 149 18.36 20.24 -14.54
N PRO A 150 18.04 19.82 -15.77
CA PRO A 150 17.99 20.73 -16.90
C PRO A 150 16.85 21.74 -16.73
N PRO A 151 16.99 22.97 -17.26
CA PRO A 151 15.89 23.90 -17.35
C PRO A 151 14.82 23.33 -18.28
N VAL A 152 13.55 23.50 -17.91
CA VAL A 152 12.42 23.07 -18.73
C VAL A 152 11.81 24.31 -19.38
N PRO A 153 12.05 24.55 -20.67
CA PRO A 153 11.42 25.67 -21.36
C PRO A 153 9.92 25.40 -21.57
N PRO A 154 9.08 26.44 -21.68
CA PRO A 154 7.74 26.30 -22.16
C PRO A 154 7.72 25.65 -23.56
N LEU A 155 6.88 24.64 -23.74
CA LEU A 155 6.77 23.91 -25.00
C LEU A 155 5.61 24.46 -25.84
N GLU A 156 5.91 25.01 -27.01
CA GLU A 156 4.89 25.44 -27.98
C GLU A 156 4.19 24.26 -28.66
N THR A 157 4.95 23.18 -28.87
CA THR A 157 4.47 21.90 -29.42
C THR A 157 5.03 20.76 -28.66
N PHE A 158 4.23 19.72 -28.48
CA PHE A 158 4.65 18.51 -27.76
C PHE A 158 3.98 17.27 -28.32
N SER A 159 4.51 16.10 -27.96
CA SER A 159 3.91 14.81 -28.22
C SER A 159 3.90 13.96 -26.94
N THR A 160 2.80 13.26 -26.68
CA THR A 160 2.66 12.42 -25.50
C THR A 160 2.95 10.96 -25.84
N ARG A 161 3.89 10.35 -25.11
CA ARG A 161 4.26 8.94 -25.25
C ARG A 161 4.79 8.37 -23.93
N PRO A 162 4.91 7.04 -23.80
CA PRO A 162 5.66 6.44 -22.69
C PRO A 162 7.13 6.88 -22.71
N PRO A 163 7.70 7.28 -21.55
CA PRO A 163 9.13 7.62 -21.45
C PRO A 163 10.00 6.36 -21.46
N ALA A 164 11.21 6.46 -22.01
CA ALA A 164 12.26 5.49 -21.82
C ALA A 164 12.81 5.53 -20.39
N ALA A 165 13.59 4.53 -19.95
CA ALA A 165 14.05 4.43 -18.57
C ALA A 165 14.76 5.69 -18.04
N GLU A 166 15.69 6.26 -18.83
CA GLU A 166 16.40 7.49 -18.40
C GLU A 166 15.53 8.74 -18.46
N GLU A 167 14.58 8.82 -19.41
CA GLU A 167 13.58 9.87 -19.47
C GLU A 167 12.62 9.78 -18.27
N LEU A 168 12.24 8.57 -17.85
CA LEU A 168 11.41 8.35 -16.66
C LEU A 168 12.14 8.75 -15.38
N LYS A 169 13.44 8.42 -15.25
CA LYS A 169 14.25 8.90 -14.11
C LYS A 169 14.27 10.43 -14.04
N LEU A 170 14.46 11.08 -15.18
CA LEU A 170 14.46 12.55 -15.26
C LEU A 170 13.08 13.11 -14.88
N LEU A 171 11.99 12.54 -15.43
CA LEU A 171 10.63 12.94 -15.09
C LEU A 171 10.39 12.85 -13.57
N VAL A 172 10.74 11.73 -12.95
CA VAL A 172 10.52 11.51 -11.50
C VAL A 172 11.37 12.46 -10.67
N ARG A 173 12.62 12.75 -11.08
CA ARG A 173 13.46 13.77 -10.43
C ARG A 173 12.87 15.18 -10.52
N LEU A 174 12.33 15.55 -11.68
CA LEU A 174 11.63 16.84 -11.85
C LEU A 174 10.38 16.93 -10.96
N VAL A 175 9.63 15.83 -10.84
CA VAL A 175 8.47 15.78 -9.91
C VAL A 175 8.93 15.96 -8.47
N ALA A 176 9.97 15.22 -8.03
CA ALA A 176 10.46 15.28 -6.65
C ALA A 176 11.03 16.66 -6.29
N ASP A 177 11.58 17.40 -7.26
CA ASP A 177 12.12 18.76 -7.09
C ASP A 177 11.01 19.83 -7.06
N ARG A 178 9.98 19.70 -7.91
CA ARG A 178 9.00 20.77 -8.15
C ARG A 178 7.70 20.62 -7.35
N TYR A 179 7.37 19.41 -6.89
CA TYR A 179 6.12 19.13 -6.20
C TYR A 179 6.36 18.74 -4.75
N PRO A 180 5.53 19.23 -3.83
CA PRO A 180 5.64 18.87 -2.42
C PRO A 180 5.32 17.39 -2.19
N PRO A 181 5.85 16.76 -1.13
CA PRO A 181 5.70 15.33 -0.86
C PRO A 181 4.24 14.84 -0.81
N HIS A 182 3.29 15.67 -0.41
CA HIS A 182 1.88 15.29 -0.32
C HIS A 182 1.17 15.16 -1.69
N LEU A 183 1.76 15.61 -2.79
CA LEU A 183 1.22 15.48 -4.15
C LEU A 183 1.86 14.35 -4.96
N MET A 184 2.75 13.57 -4.39
CA MET A 184 3.43 12.47 -5.09
C MET A 184 3.53 11.24 -4.19
N PRO A 185 3.56 10.00 -4.75
CA PRO A 185 3.78 8.81 -3.96
C PRO A 185 5.22 8.77 -3.40
N PRO A 186 5.44 8.15 -2.22
CA PRO A 186 6.77 8.08 -1.58
C PRO A 186 7.85 7.46 -2.48
N ALA A 187 7.47 6.56 -3.38
CA ALA A 187 8.40 5.92 -4.32
C ALA A 187 9.10 6.91 -5.26
N PHE A 188 8.53 8.10 -5.50
CA PHE A 188 9.12 9.10 -6.41
C PHE A 188 10.41 9.73 -5.86
N ARG A 189 10.68 9.57 -4.57
CA ARG A 189 11.98 9.91 -3.99
C ARG A 189 13.12 9.02 -4.53
N TYR A 190 12.80 7.89 -5.15
CA TYR A 190 13.71 6.88 -5.66
C TYR A 190 13.49 6.62 -7.16
N PRO A 191 14.03 7.46 -8.06
CA PRO A 191 13.76 7.37 -9.49
C PRO A 191 14.06 5.99 -10.10
N GLY A 192 15.13 5.33 -9.65
CA GLY A 192 15.47 3.97 -10.09
C GLY A 192 14.41 2.94 -9.68
N LYS A 193 13.79 3.09 -8.50
CA LYS A 193 12.69 2.24 -8.07
C LYS A 193 11.48 2.40 -8.98
N VAL A 194 11.12 3.63 -9.35
CA VAL A 194 9.99 3.90 -10.24
C VAL A 194 10.21 3.30 -11.62
N VAL A 195 11.44 3.31 -12.13
CA VAL A 195 11.79 2.61 -13.40
C VAL A 195 11.52 1.11 -13.28
N ASP A 196 12.04 0.45 -12.24
CA ASP A 196 11.82 -0.98 -12.02
C ASP A 196 10.32 -1.30 -11.83
N MET A 197 9.53 -0.42 -11.18
CA MET A 197 8.08 -0.54 -11.04
C MET A 197 7.35 -0.46 -12.38
N VAL A 198 7.79 0.41 -13.28
CA VAL A 198 7.21 0.53 -14.64
C VAL A 198 7.62 -0.65 -15.51
N GLU A 199 8.88 -1.07 -15.47
CA GLU A 199 9.37 -2.25 -16.21
C GLU A 199 8.71 -3.55 -15.72
N GLY A 200 8.47 -3.65 -14.41
CA GLY A 200 7.74 -4.76 -13.78
C GLY A 200 6.25 -4.76 -14.10
N GLY A 201 5.71 -3.64 -14.58
CA GLY A 201 4.29 -3.48 -14.94
C GLY A 201 3.39 -3.10 -13.76
N ASP A 202 3.95 -2.83 -12.57
CA ASP A 202 3.22 -2.34 -11.40
C ASP A 202 2.75 -0.90 -11.62
N TYR A 203 3.58 -0.08 -12.27
CA TYR A 203 3.23 1.26 -12.72
C TYR A 203 3.22 1.35 -14.24
N ARG A 204 2.52 2.35 -14.74
CA ARG A 204 2.56 2.82 -16.12
C ARG A 204 2.74 4.31 -16.12
N SER A 205 3.24 4.86 -17.23
CA SER A 205 3.53 6.29 -17.34
C SER A 205 3.34 6.80 -18.76
N ALA A 206 3.06 8.09 -18.86
CA ALA A 206 3.14 8.87 -20.08
C ALA A 206 3.80 10.21 -19.78
N ALA A 207 4.56 10.74 -20.74
CA ALA A 207 5.20 12.04 -20.62
C ALA A 207 5.04 12.84 -21.91
N ALA A 208 4.99 14.15 -21.78
CA ALA A 208 4.91 15.10 -22.88
C ALA A 208 6.32 15.58 -23.23
N PHE A 209 6.71 15.41 -24.49
CA PHE A 209 8.03 15.72 -25.00
C PHE A 209 7.96 16.82 -26.06
N GLY A 210 8.83 17.81 -25.92
CA GLY A 210 9.12 18.78 -26.96
C GLY A 210 9.89 18.20 -28.14
N PRO A 211 10.05 18.95 -29.25
CA PRO A 211 10.76 18.50 -30.45
C PRO A 211 12.23 18.14 -30.21
N GLY A 212 12.88 18.77 -29.21
CA GLY A 212 14.27 18.48 -28.81
C GLY A 212 14.42 17.40 -27.76
N GLY A 213 13.31 16.80 -27.31
CA GLY A 213 13.31 15.76 -26.25
C GLY A 213 13.16 16.34 -24.83
N GLU A 214 12.85 17.62 -24.69
CA GLU A 214 12.56 18.26 -23.40
C GLU A 214 11.28 17.68 -22.80
N ILE A 215 11.27 17.47 -21.47
CA ILE A 215 10.09 16.91 -20.77
C ILE A 215 9.28 18.06 -20.19
N GLY A 216 8.11 18.34 -20.79
CA GLY A 216 7.19 19.39 -20.32
C GLY A 216 6.27 18.95 -19.18
N GLY A 217 6.06 17.63 -19.02
CA GLY A 217 5.20 17.09 -17.98
C GLY A 217 5.05 15.58 -18.05
N GLY A 218 4.30 15.00 -17.09
CA GLY A 218 4.05 13.57 -17.07
C GLY A 218 2.93 13.15 -16.13
N ILE A 219 2.47 11.92 -16.30
CA ILE A 219 1.47 11.24 -15.48
C ILE A 219 1.88 9.79 -15.27
N LEU A 220 1.67 9.28 -14.06
CA LEU A 220 1.87 7.87 -13.74
C LEU A 220 0.59 7.29 -13.16
N TRP A 221 0.39 5.98 -13.29
CA TRP A 221 -0.77 5.30 -12.72
C TRP A 221 -0.46 3.84 -12.41
N HIS A 222 -1.23 3.27 -11.48
CA HIS A 222 -1.14 1.87 -11.10
C HIS A 222 -2.52 1.32 -10.67
N TRP A 223 -2.64 0.00 -10.58
CA TRP A 223 -3.81 -0.62 -10.00
C TRP A 223 -3.72 -0.54 -8.48
N THR A 224 -4.68 0.14 -7.83
CA THR A 224 -4.74 0.21 -6.37
C THR A 224 -5.67 -0.84 -5.76
N GLY A 225 -6.57 -1.41 -6.56
CA GLY A 225 -7.49 -2.49 -6.16
C GLY A 225 -7.91 -3.34 -7.34
N ALA A 226 -8.94 -4.16 -7.12
CA ALA A 226 -9.40 -5.12 -8.13
C ALA A 226 -9.96 -4.46 -9.40
N LYS A 227 -10.58 -3.27 -9.28
CA LYS A 227 -11.28 -2.59 -10.38
C LYS A 227 -10.98 -1.09 -10.47
N THR A 228 -10.03 -0.58 -9.68
CA THR A 228 -9.68 0.83 -9.66
C THR A 228 -8.20 1.05 -9.94
N VAL A 229 -7.94 2.01 -10.80
CA VAL A 229 -6.60 2.52 -11.11
C VAL A 229 -6.46 3.86 -10.39
N GLU A 230 -5.30 4.09 -9.77
CA GLU A 230 -4.94 5.38 -9.20
C GLU A 230 -3.93 6.09 -10.09
N CYS A 231 -4.15 7.38 -10.36
CA CYS A 231 -3.20 8.21 -11.09
C CYS A 231 -2.54 9.25 -10.18
N PHE A 232 -1.31 9.63 -10.56
CA PHE A 232 -0.48 10.64 -9.92
C PHE A 232 -0.10 11.69 -10.97
N GLY A 233 -0.41 12.95 -10.67
CA GLY A 233 -0.33 14.04 -11.62
C GLY A 233 -1.71 14.36 -12.23
N PRO A 234 -1.77 15.03 -13.42
CA PRO A 234 -0.64 15.43 -14.27
C PRO A 234 0.34 16.38 -13.57
N TYR A 235 1.63 16.15 -13.79
CA TYR A 235 2.70 17.05 -13.35
C TYR A 235 3.16 17.87 -14.53
N LEU A 236 3.17 19.18 -14.42
CA LEU A 236 3.64 20.09 -15.47
C LEU A 236 4.84 20.90 -14.97
N PHE A 237 5.81 21.14 -15.82
CA PHE A 237 7.03 21.84 -15.48
C PHE A 237 7.13 23.14 -16.28
N ASP A 238 6.98 24.29 -15.62
CA ASP A 238 7.10 25.64 -16.19
C ASP A 238 6.28 25.87 -17.49
N GLN A 239 5.13 25.17 -17.61
CA GLN A 239 4.27 25.30 -18.78
C GLN A 239 3.27 26.47 -18.60
N PRO A 240 2.87 27.14 -19.70
CA PRO A 240 1.94 28.26 -19.61
C PRO A 240 0.57 27.82 -19.07
N PRO A 241 -0.11 28.68 -18.28
CA PRO A 241 -1.47 28.43 -17.84
C PRO A 241 -2.40 28.16 -19.04
N GLY A 242 -3.25 27.15 -18.92
CA GLY A 242 -4.18 26.76 -20.00
C GLY A 242 -3.55 25.90 -21.10
N SER A 243 -2.32 25.43 -20.93
CA SER A 243 -1.74 24.43 -21.83
C SER A 243 -2.63 23.18 -21.91
N ALA A 244 -2.84 22.65 -23.12
CA ALA A 244 -3.55 21.39 -23.35
C ALA A 244 -2.82 20.16 -22.76
N MET A 245 -1.56 20.32 -22.35
CA MET A 245 -0.69 19.22 -21.93
C MET A 245 -1.28 18.38 -20.78
N ALA A 246 -1.93 19.02 -19.80
CA ALA A 246 -2.56 18.31 -18.68
C ALA A 246 -3.68 17.38 -19.16
N ALA A 247 -4.52 17.87 -20.09
CA ALA A 247 -5.60 17.10 -20.69
C ALA A 247 -5.05 15.94 -21.52
N ASP A 248 -4.05 16.19 -22.37
CA ASP A 248 -3.43 15.16 -23.22
C ASP A 248 -2.77 14.04 -22.40
N LEU A 249 -2.07 14.40 -21.30
CA LEU A 249 -1.50 13.43 -20.37
C LEU A 249 -2.58 12.57 -19.69
N LEU A 250 -3.67 13.21 -19.25
CA LEU A 250 -4.78 12.50 -18.65
C LEU A 250 -5.50 11.61 -19.68
N GLU A 251 -5.69 12.07 -20.91
CA GLU A 251 -6.27 11.28 -22.00
C GLU A 251 -5.40 10.06 -22.34
N ALA A 252 -4.06 10.18 -22.28
CA ALA A 252 -3.15 9.04 -22.45
C ALA A 252 -3.38 7.99 -21.36
N CYS A 253 -3.55 8.40 -20.10
CA CYS A 253 -3.91 7.50 -19.00
C CYS A 253 -5.30 6.86 -19.24
N LEU A 254 -6.32 7.67 -19.51
CA LEU A 254 -7.69 7.20 -19.78
C LEU A 254 -7.73 6.22 -20.95
N GLY A 255 -7.05 6.52 -22.05
CA GLY A 255 -6.95 5.64 -23.21
C GLY A 255 -6.26 4.30 -22.92
N ALA A 256 -5.28 4.30 -22.01
CA ALA A 256 -4.59 3.08 -21.60
C ALA A 256 -5.47 2.17 -20.71
N ILE A 257 -6.35 2.74 -19.90
CA ILE A 257 -7.21 1.97 -18.98
C ILE A 257 -8.59 1.66 -19.57
N ALA A 258 -9.08 2.41 -20.55
CA ALA A 258 -10.41 2.26 -21.13
C ALA A 258 -10.69 0.86 -21.74
N ARG A 259 -9.64 0.11 -22.10
CA ARG A 259 -9.73 -1.24 -22.66
C ARG A 259 -9.47 -2.34 -21.62
N THR A 260 -9.44 -1.96 -20.34
CA THR A 260 -9.24 -2.89 -19.22
C THR A 260 -10.55 -3.12 -18.48
N HIS A 261 -10.49 -3.82 -17.36
CA HIS A 261 -11.63 -4.03 -16.46
C HIS A 261 -11.76 -2.92 -15.39
N ALA A 262 -11.08 -1.78 -15.56
CA ALA A 262 -11.13 -0.67 -14.62
C ALA A 262 -12.53 -0.04 -14.59
N VAL A 263 -13.19 -0.10 -13.44
CA VAL A 263 -14.46 0.60 -13.20
C VAL A 263 -14.20 2.07 -12.90
N GLY A 264 -13.06 2.40 -12.29
CA GLY A 264 -12.76 3.77 -11.91
C GLY A 264 -11.30 4.19 -12.02
N LEU A 265 -11.12 5.50 -12.15
CA LEU A 265 -9.84 6.21 -12.02
C LEU A 265 -9.91 7.09 -10.77
N LEU A 266 -8.98 6.87 -9.85
CA LEU A 266 -8.83 7.57 -8.58
C LEU A 266 -7.65 8.51 -8.61
N SER A 267 -7.75 9.69 -8.00
CA SER A 267 -6.62 10.55 -7.64
C SER A 267 -6.78 10.98 -6.19
N ARG A 268 -5.97 10.42 -5.28
CA ARG A 268 -5.96 10.81 -3.86
C ARG A 268 -5.13 12.07 -3.60
N HIS A 269 -4.25 12.40 -4.51
CA HIS A 269 -3.29 13.49 -4.40
C HIS A 269 -3.32 14.35 -5.66
N PRO A 270 -4.48 14.96 -6.00
CA PRO A 270 -4.62 15.72 -7.24
C PRO A 270 -3.72 16.94 -7.22
N THR A 271 -3.02 17.17 -8.32
CA THR A 271 -2.32 18.44 -8.57
C THR A 271 -3.32 19.50 -9.02
N GLU A 272 -2.93 20.76 -8.98
CA GLU A 272 -3.74 21.87 -9.52
C GLU A 272 -4.02 21.75 -11.04
N HIS A 273 -3.25 20.91 -11.73
CA HIS A 273 -3.37 20.67 -13.16
C HIS A 273 -4.38 19.58 -13.50
N LEU A 274 -4.90 18.82 -12.50
CA LEU A 274 -5.93 17.82 -12.75
C LEU A 274 -7.25 18.53 -13.11
N PRO A 275 -7.85 18.26 -14.30
CA PRO A 275 -9.13 18.85 -14.69
C PRO A 275 -10.24 18.44 -13.72
N ALA A 276 -10.63 19.35 -12.83
CA ALA A 276 -11.55 19.06 -11.74
C ALA A 276 -12.96 18.64 -12.21
N ASP A 277 -13.42 19.17 -13.32
CA ASP A 277 -14.70 18.90 -13.98
C ASP A 277 -14.79 17.50 -14.62
N TRP A 278 -13.66 16.79 -14.72
CA TRP A 278 -13.64 15.41 -15.22
C TRP A 278 -13.82 14.37 -14.12
N PHE A 279 -13.90 14.79 -12.87
CA PHE A 279 -13.91 13.93 -11.70
C PHE A 279 -14.97 14.35 -10.68
N GLU A 280 -15.53 13.37 -9.99
CA GLU A 280 -16.37 13.59 -8.82
C GLU A 280 -15.52 13.71 -7.56
N PRO A 281 -15.80 14.65 -6.65
CA PRO A 281 -15.11 14.72 -5.35
C PRO A 281 -15.55 13.55 -4.47
N LEU A 282 -14.61 12.84 -3.87
CA LEU A 282 -14.90 11.75 -2.91
C LEU A 282 -15.02 12.25 -1.49
N GLY A 283 -14.23 13.24 -1.12
CA GLY A 283 -14.16 13.79 0.23
C GLY A 283 -12.80 14.40 0.49
N THR A 284 -12.64 14.98 1.67
CA THR A 284 -11.44 15.74 2.05
C THR A 284 -10.79 15.15 3.29
N VAL A 285 -9.47 15.01 3.24
CA VAL A 285 -8.63 14.69 4.39
C VAL A 285 -7.70 15.85 4.68
N THR A 286 -7.21 15.90 5.93
CA THR A 286 -6.29 16.94 6.38
C THR A 286 -4.92 16.32 6.65
N VAL A 287 -3.87 16.87 6.03
CA VAL A 287 -2.49 16.44 6.27
C VAL A 287 -1.66 17.58 6.85
N PRO A 288 -0.65 17.29 7.69
CA PRO A 288 0.19 18.32 8.24
C PRO A 288 1.06 18.98 7.16
N ARG A 289 1.51 20.21 7.44
CA ARG A 289 2.56 20.87 6.66
C ARG A 289 3.79 21.05 7.52
N GLU A 290 4.94 21.21 6.88
CA GLU A 290 6.17 21.53 7.58
C GLU A 290 6.08 22.91 8.28
N GLY A 291 6.63 23.00 9.49
CA GLY A 291 6.61 24.21 10.31
C GLY A 291 5.23 24.52 10.88
N ASP A 292 4.98 25.83 11.17
CA ASP A 292 3.74 26.33 11.77
C ASP A 292 2.63 26.62 10.73
N ALA A 293 2.77 26.15 9.49
CA ALA A 293 1.76 26.36 8.45
C ALA A 293 0.46 25.58 8.80
N PRO A 294 -0.73 26.15 8.51
CA PRO A 294 -1.98 25.43 8.74
C PRO A 294 -2.02 24.12 7.94
N PRO A 295 -2.66 23.08 8.51
CA PRO A 295 -2.81 21.81 7.82
C PRO A 295 -3.45 21.98 6.44
N LEU A 296 -3.04 21.12 5.50
CA LEU A 296 -3.53 21.12 4.13
C LEU A 296 -4.74 20.22 3.98
N ALA A 297 -5.81 20.74 3.38
CA ALA A 297 -6.95 19.94 2.95
C ALA A 297 -6.67 19.34 1.56
N LEU A 298 -6.73 18.02 1.44
CA LEU A 298 -6.59 17.29 0.19
C LEU A 298 -7.93 16.64 -0.16
N GLU A 299 -8.47 16.99 -1.33
CA GLU A 299 -9.71 16.44 -1.82
C GLU A 299 -9.43 15.32 -2.83
N ALA A 300 -9.76 14.08 -2.45
CA ALA A 300 -9.64 12.96 -3.39
C ALA A 300 -10.69 13.04 -4.50
N ARG A 301 -10.33 12.61 -5.69
CA ARG A 301 -11.12 12.70 -6.91
C ARG A 301 -11.33 11.32 -7.53
N PHE A 302 -12.50 11.07 -8.10
CA PHE A 302 -12.87 9.81 -8.75
C PHE A 302 -13.56 10.05 -10.07
N ARG A 303 -13.23 9.25 -11.08
CA ARG A 303 -13.92 9.20 -12.36
C ARG A 303 -14.38 7.78 -12.64
N GLN A 304 -15.67 7.61 -12.83
CA GLN A 304 -16.20 6.34 -13.31
C GLN A 304 -15.85 6.14 -14.79
N MET A 305 -15.27 4.99 -15.11
CA MET A 305 -14.78 4.66 -16.46
C MET A 305 -15.74 3.78 -17.25
N GLN A 306 -16.51 2.95 -16.55
CA GLN A 306 -17.51 2.07 -17.14
C GLN A 306 -18.63 1.80 -16.15
N GLU A 307 -19.69 1.16 -16.59
CA GLU A 307 -20.82 0.80 -15.74
C GLU A 307 -20.34 -0.04 -14.54
N ASP A 308 -20.79 0.35 -13.36
CA ASP A 308 -20.48 -0.38 -12.12
C ASP A 308 -21.44 -1.58 -12.00
N PRO A 309 -20.93 -2.81 -11.99
CA PRO A 309 -21.76 -4.02 -11.88
C PRO A 309 -22.41 -4.20 -10.50
N GLY A 310 -22.10 -3.31 -9.56
CA GLY A 310 -22.51 -3.45 -8.17
C GLY A 310 -21.60 -4.36 -7.35
N ALA A 311 -21.71 -4.22 -6.03
CA ALA A 311 -21.01 -5.06 -5.06
C ALA A 311 -21.76 -5.11 -3.73
N THR A 312 -21.50 -6.14 -2.92
CA THR A 312 -21.89 -6.15 -1.50
C THR A 312 -20.90 -5.34 -0.69
N ALA A 313 -21.39 -4.51 0.21
CA ALA A 313 -20.59 -3.75 1.16
C ALA A 313 -21.02 -4.09 2.59
N TRP A 314 -20.13 -4.68 3.36
CA TRP A 314 -20.35 -5.02 4.75
C TRP A 314 -19.99 -3.85 5.65
N CYS A 315 -20.81 -3.57 6.66
CA CYS A 315 -20.56 -2.45 7.59
C CYS A 315 -21.13 -2.72 8.96
N HIS A 316 -20.57 -2.04 9.96
CA HIS A 316 -21.20 -1.91 11.26
C HIS A 316 -22.44 -1.00 11.15
N PRO A 317 -23.55 -1.22 11.92
CA PRO A 317 -24.73 -0.36 11.88
C PRO A 317 -24.43 1.14 12.04
N ASP A 318 -23.46 1.50 12.88
CA ASP A 318 -23.09 2.91 13.12
C ASP A 318 -22.47 3.59 11.89
N LEU A 319 -21.92 2.81 10.94
CA LEU A 319 -21.32 3.31 9.70
C LEU A 319 -22.33 3.34 8.53
N GLU A 320 -23.43 2.59 8.65
CA GLU A 320 -24.41 2.43 7.57
C GLU A 320 -24.97 3.76 7.05
N PRO A 321 -25.33 4.74 7.89
CA PRO A 321 -25.85 6.03 7.41
C PRO A 321 -24.84 6.75 6.51
N PHE A 322 -23.57 6.81 6.90
CA PHE A 322 -22.52 7.43 6.13
C PHE A 322 -22.36 6.72 4.75
N LEU A 323 -22.26 5.40 4.75
CA LEU A 323 -22.09 4.63 3.51
C LEU A 323 -23.30 4.79 2.58
N ARG A 324 -24.51 4.77 3.12
CA ARG A 324 -25.74 4.97 2.34
C ARG A 324 -25.78 6.33 1.64
N ASP A 325 -25.35 7.37 2.33
CA ASP A 325 -25.31 8.72 1.78
C ASP A 325 -24.20 8.85 0.71
N GLU A 326 -23.00 8.32 0.96
CA GLU A 326 -21.90 8.34 0.00
C GLU A 326 -22.22 7.53 -1.27
N TYR A 327 -22.75 6.32 -1.14
CA TYR A 327 -23.12 5.51 -2.30
C TYR A 327 -24.26 6.13 -3.12
N ARG A 328 -25.21 6.80 -2.47
CA ARG A 328 -26.24 7.56 -3.17
C ARG A 328 -25.64 8.75 -3.91
N ARG A 329 -24.77 9.51 -3.28
CA ARG A 329 -24.11 10.69 -3.85
C ARG A 329 -23.27 10.33 -5.07
N LEU A 330 -22.51 9.23 -4.99
CA LEU A 330 -21.62 8.75 -6.04
C LEU A 330 -22.32 7.87 -7.08
N VAL A 331 -23.62 7.61 -6.91
CA VAL A 331 -24.42 6.73 -7.79
C VAL A 331 -23.80 5.31 -7.91
N LEU A 332 -23.27 4.79 -6.81
CA LEU A 332 -22.65 3.47 -6.76
C LEU A 332 -23.68 2.42 -6.29
N PRO A 333 -23.99 1.40 -7.09
CA PRO A 333 -24.91 0.34 -6.69
C PRO A 333 -24.25 -0.61 -5.68
N ARG A 334 -24.59 -0.45 -4.39
CA ARG A 334 -24.07 -1.30 -3.31
C ARG A 334 -25.21 -1.92 -2.52
N ASP A 335 -25.11 -3.24 -2.31
CA ASP A 335 -25.93 -3.98 -1.37
C ASP A 335 -25.32 -3.87 0.03
N LEU A 336 -25.81 -2.91 0.83
CA LEU A 336 -25.34 -2.69 2.19
C LEU A 336 -25.84 -3.78 3.12
N ARG A 337 -24.92 -4.46 3.79
CA ARG A 337 -25.20 -5.51 4.76
C ARG A 337 -24.59 -5.19 6.10
N ALA A 338 -25.43 -5.12 7.13
CA ALA A 338 -24.96 -4.95 8.50
C ALA A 338 -24.30 -6.25 8.98
N VAL A 339 -23.12 -6.12 9.56
CA VAL A 339 -22.46 -7.21 10.27
C VAL A 339 -23.16 -7.41 11.60
N SER A 340 -23.63 -8.64 11.85
CA SER A 340 -24.17 -9.05 13.14
C SER A 340 -23.17 -9.99 13.81
N ASP A 341 -22.86 -9.75 15.09
CA ASP A 341 -22.11 -10.70 15.91
C ASP A 341 -23.00 -11.92 16.17
N LEU A 342 -22.71 -13.01 15.45
CA LEU A 342 -23.42 -14.28 15.62
C LEU A 342 -22.82 -15.13 16.75
N GLY A 343 -21.93 -14.58 17.57
CA GLY A 343 -21.25 -15.30 18.64
C GLY A 343 -20.14 -16.21 18.14
N GLU A 344 -19.64 -15.98 16.93
CA GLU A 344 -18.46 -16.67 16.40
C GLU A 344 -17.24 -16.38 17.26
N GLY A 345 -16.46 -17.42 17.56
CA GLY A 345 -15.24 -17.28 18.37
C GLY A 345 -14.19 -16.42 17.66
N LYS A 346 -13.97 -15.18 18.12
CA LYS A 346 -12.88 -14.35 17.62
C LYS A 346 -11.54 -14.85 18.15
N PRO A 347 -10.45 -14.76 17.36
CA PRO A 347 -9.10 -14.99 17.84
C PRO A 347 -8.79 -14.14 19.08
N ALA A 348 -7.82 -14.55 19.87
CA ALA A 348 -7.42 -13.79 21.06
C ALA A 348 -6.84 -12.44 20.66
N SER A 349 -6.01 -12.41 19.60
CA SER A 349 -5.23 -11.25 19.18
C SER A 349 -5.61 -10.77 17.80
N SER A 350 -5.75 -9.46 17.67
CA SER A 350 -5.88 -8.74 16.39
C SER A 350 -4.50 -8.30 15.88
N VAL A 351 -4.42 -8.03 14.57
CA VAL A 351 -3.21 -7.50 13.93
C VAL A 351 -3.54 -6.30 13.10
N LEU A 352 -2.81 -5.21 13.31
CA LEU A 352 -2.84 -3.99 12.52
C LEU A 352 -1.49 -3.77 11.85
N SER A 353 -1.47 -3.55 10.55
CA SER A 353 -0.30 -2.98 9.88
C SER A 353 -0.31 -1.47 10.03
N ALA A 354 0.87 -0.86 10.13
CA ALA A 354 1.05 0.58 10.17
C ALA A 354 2.03 0.99 9.07
N GLU A 355 1.57 1.79 8.13
CA GLU A 355 2.40 2.44 7.12
C GLU A 355 2.72 3.85 7.59
N VAL A 356 4.01 4.14 7.81
CA VAL A 356 4.48 5.42 8.34
C VAL A 356 5.18 6.21 7.24
N GLU A 357 4.55 7.27 6.76
CA GLU A 357 5.09 8.18 5.77
C GLU A 357 5.63 9.47 6.43
N ARG A 358 6.84 9.39 7.00
CA ARG A 358 7.44 10.53 7.75
C ARG A 358 7.53 11.80 6.95
N ALA A 359 7.89 11.72 5.67
CA ALA A 359 7.98 12.89 4.79
C ALA A 359 6.65 13.64 4.58
N ARG A 360 5.54 12.98 4.83
CA ARG A 360 4.18 13.54 4.72
C ARG A 360 3.51 13.76 6.08
N GLY A 361 4.13 13.29 7.15
CA GLY A 361 3.54 13.30 8.49
C GLY A 361 2.23 12.49 8.55
N VAL A 362 2.19 11.33 7.93
CA VAL A 362 0.99 10.49 7.80
C VAL A 362 1.27 9.08 8.31
N VAL A 363 0.35 8.53 9.08
CA VAL A 363 0.32 7.11 9.43
C VAL A 363 -1.02 6.52 9.02
N THR A 364 -0.98 5.44 8.26
CA THR A 364 -2.15 4.69 7.85
C THR A 364 -2.16 3.32 8.52
N LEU A 365 -3.19 3.05 9.31
CA LEU A 365 -3.44 1.74 9.91
C LEU A 365 -4.36 0.92 9.02
N ARG A 366 -4.04 -0.37 8.84
CA ARG A 366 -4.89 -1.33 8.11
C ARG A 366 -5.05 -2.60 8.92
N PRO A 367 -6.28 -3.11 9.10
CA PRO A 367 -6.49 -4.37 9.80
C PRO A 367 -6.04 -5.55 8.92
N ILE A 368 -5.22 -6.42 9.51
CA ILE A 368 -4.77 -7.68 8.92
C ILE A 368 -5.63 -8.82 9.43
N ARG A 369 -5.98 -8.80 10.74
CA ARG A 369 -6.81 -9.80 11.41
C ARG A 369 -7.62 -9.14 12.52
N THR A 370 -8.87 -9.57 12.71
CA THR A 370 -9.65 -9.20 13.90
C THR A 370 -9.27 -10.06 15.10
N GLY A 371 -9.59 -9.58 16.31
CA GLY A 371 -9.37 -10.29 17.56
C GLY A 371 -10.23 -9.71 18.68
N ARG A 372 -10.28 -10.40 19.83
CA ARG A 372 -10.98 -9.92 21.02
C ARG A 372 -10.37 -8.65 21.61
N ASP A 373 -9.09 -8.42 21.33
CA ASP A 373 -8.28 -7.27 21.75
C ASP A 373 -8.27 -6.11 20.73
N ALA A 374 -9.13 -6.12 19.71
CA ALA A 374 -9.08 -5.16 18.59
C ALA A 374 -9.09 -3.69 19.06
N GLU A 375 -9.88 -3.35 20.09
CA GLU A 375 -9.89 -2.00 20.68
C GLU A 375 -8.59 -1.69 21.42
N GLU A 376 -8.08 -2.62 22.24
CA GLU A 376 -6.84 -2.44 22.99
C GLU A 376 -5.65 -2.28 22.06
N ASN A 377 -5.58 -3.11 21.02
CA ASN A 377 -4.55 -3.05 20.00
C ASN A 377 -4.56 -1.71 19.25
N LEU A 378 -5.74 -1.22 18.85
CA LEU A 378 -5.89 0.12 18.27
C LEU A 378 -5.35 1.19 19.23
N VAL A 379 -5.74 1.16 20.51
CA VAL A 379 -5.27 2.11 21.51
C VAL A 379 -3.75 2.08 21.68
N ASN A 380 -3.14 0.91 21.67
CA ASN A 380 -1.69 0.77 21.76
C ASN A 380 -0.97 1.41 20.55
N HIS A 381 -1.49 1.23 19.34
CA HIS A 381 -0.98 1.92 18.15
C HIS A 381 -1.15 3.45 18.24
N LEU A 382 -2.29 3.92 18.71
CA LEU A 382 -2.51 5.36 18.88
C LEU A 382 -1.52 5.98 19.87
N ARG A 383 -1.29 5.34 21.03
CA ARG A 383 -0.29 5.80 22.02
C ARG A 383 1.12 5.88 21.47
N LEU A 384 1.49 4.96 20.56
CA LEU A 384 2.78 4.98 19.91
C LEU A 384 2.93 6.25 19.05
N PHE A 385 1.93 6.58 18.26
CA PHE A 385 1.97 7.70 17.30
C PHE A 385 1.60 9.06 17.92
N GLU A 386 0.91 9.12 19.06
CA GLU A 386 0.64 10.37 19.81
C GLU A 386 1.94 11.08 20.26
N ARG A 387 3.02 10.34 20.38
CA ARG A 387 4.35 10.92 20.70
C ARG A 387 4.99 11.65 19.53
N GLU A 388 4.55 11.39 18.31
CA GLU A 388 5.02 12.03 17.08
C GLU A 388 4.11 13.23 16.77
N ARG A 389 4.52 14.44 17.22
CA ARG A 389 3.74 15.66 16.99
C ARG A 389 3.57 15.95 15.49
N GLY A 390 2.36 16.40 15.12
CA GLY A 390 2.07 16.81 13.75
C GLY A 390 1.84 15.65 12.79
N THR A 391 1.42 14.47 13.29
CA THR A 391 1.09 13.32 12.46
C THR A 391 -0.41 13.18 12.28
N SER A 392 -0.88 13.04 11.04
CA SER A 392 -2.27 12.65 10.73
C SER A 392 -2.42 11.14 10.75
N LEU A 393 -3.41 10.67 11.51
CA LEU A 393 -3.70 9.24 11.65
C LEU A 393 -4.90 8.86 10.79
N PHE A 394 -4.69 7.89 9.91
CA PHE A 394 -5.72 7.30 9.06
C PHE A 394 -5.94 5.83 9.41
N PHE A 395 -7.15 5.36 9.09
CA PHE A 395 -7.48 3.94 9.13
C PHE A 395 -8.23 3.59 7.85
N GLU A 396 -7.78 2.57 7.12
CA GLU A 396 -8.44 2.06 5.92
C GLU A 396 -9.16 0.74 6.25
N MET A 397 -10.46 0.69 5.93
CA MET A 397 -11.32 -0.46 6.14
C MET A 397 -11.91 -0.92 4.81
N ASP A 398 -11.77 -2.21 4.47
CA ASP A 398 -12.31 -2.80 3.25
C ASP A 398 -13.71 -3.37 3.50
N THR A 399 -14.69 -2.84 2.78
CA THR A 399 -16.09 -3.24 2.91
C THR A 399 -16.41 -4.62 2.33
N ALA A 400 -15.51 -5.23 1.57
CA ALA A 400 -15.65 -6.62 1.13
C ALA A 400 -15.36 -7.63 2.24
N LEU A 401 -14.72 -7.21 3.33
CA LEU A 401 -14.26 -8.06 4.43
C LEU A 401 -15.12 -7.81 5.69
N PRO A 402 -16.17 -8.63 5.94
CA PRO A 402 -17.13 -8.41 7.04
C PRO A 402 -16.47 -8.19 8.40
N TRP A 403 -15.41 -8.96 8.70
CA TRP A 403 -14.69 -8.90 9.96
C TRP A 403 -14.01 -7.56 10.23
N GLN A 404 -13.71 -6.77 9.19
CA GLN A 404 -13.12 -5.44 9.38
C GLN A 404 -14.11 -4.44 9.98
N ALA A 405 -15.40 -4.64 9.79
CA ALA A 405 -16.44 -3.81 10.40
C ALA A 405 -16.41 -3.83 11.95
N ASP A 406 -15.82 -4.85 12.55
CA ASP A 406 -15.62 -4.99 14.00
C ASP A 406 -14.79 -3.83 14.60
N PHE A 407 -13.93 -3.19 13.82
CA PHE A 407 -13.15 -2.05 14.29
C PHE A 407 -13.95 -0.74 14.38
N THR A 408 -15.12 -0.66 13.74
CA THR A 408 -15.90 0.60 13.66
C THR A 408 -16.22 1.20 15.04
N PRO A 409 -16.75 0.47 16.04
CA PRO A 409 -17.04 1.05 17.35
C PRO A 409 -15.79 1.63 18.03
N ALA A 410 -14.68 0.90 17.97
CA ALA A 410 -13.41 1.35 18.54
C ALA A 410 -12.89 2.61 17.84
N LEU A 411 -12.97 2.68 16.52
CA LEU A 411 -12.57 3.86 15.73
C LEU A 411 -13.37 5.08 16.13
N LEU A 412 -14.71 4.99 16.15
CA LEU A 412 -15.59 6.09 16.52
C LEU A 412 -15.35 6.55 17.95
N ALA A 413 -15.20 5.61 18.90
CA ALA A 413 -14.91 5.92 20.31
C ALA A 413 -13.54 6.60 20.51
N ARG A 414 -12.59 6.41 19.59
CA ARG A 414 -11.24 7.02 19.62
C ARG A 414 -11.10 8.25 18.72
N GLY A 415 -12.20 8.85 18.31
CA GLY A 415 -12.23 10.11 17.57
C GLY A 415 -11.92 10.00 16.08
N PHE A 416 -11.97 8.81 15.51
CA PHE A 416 -11.95 8.67 14.07
C PHE A 416 -13.31 9.00 13.47
N ALA A 417 -13.32 9.71 12.36
CA ALA A 417 -14.51 9.95 11.57
C ALA A 417 -14.29 9.42 10.14
N PRO A 418 -15.29 8.76 9.53
CA PRO A 418 -15.21 8.39 8.13
C PRO A 418 -15.16 9.67 7.28
N ARG A 419 -14.27 9.72 6.29
CA ARG A 419 -14.03 10.90 5.45
C ARG A 419 -14.47 10.69 4.02
N MET A 420 -14.27 9.51 3.49
CA MET A 420 -14.63 9.19 2.11
C MET A 420 -14.69 7.69 1.88
N VAL A 421 -15.34 7.32 0.80
CA VAL A 421 -15.29 5.98 0.22
C VAL A 421 -14.43 6.03 -1.04
N LEU A 422 -13.50 5.09 -1.15
CA LEU A 422 -12.64 4.89 -2.33
C LEU A 422 -13.16 3.66 -3.09
N PRO A 423 -13.89 3.83 -4.21
CA PRO A 423 -14.57 2.75 -4.89
C PRO A 423 -13.59 1.70 -5.42
N TYR A 424 -13.77 0.44 -5.05
CA TYR A 424 -12.96 -0.72 -5.46
C TYR A 424 -11.43 -0.54 -5.27
N ALA A 425 -11.03 0.29 -4.31
CA ALA A 425 -9.60 0.52 -4.03
C ALA A 425 -8.96 -0.61 -3.19
N GLY A 426 -9.76 -1.55 -2.70
CA GLY A 426 -9.35 -2.79 -2.04
C GLY A 426 -9.88 -4.03 -2.76
N ALA A 427 -10.21 -5.07 -2.02
CA ALA A 427 -11.01 -6.19 -2.51
C ALA A 427 -12.44 -5.72 -2.84
N GLY A 428 -12.96 -4.78 -2.03
CA GLY A 428 -14.15 -3.97 -2.27
C GLY A 428 -13.83 -2.47 -2.22
N ASP A 429 -14.78 -1.69 -1.70
CA ASP A 429 -14.56 -0.28 -1.46
C ASP A 429 -13.77 -0.08 -0.16
N LEU A 430 -12.82 0.84 -0.14
CA LEU A 430 -12.16 1.24 1.10
C LEU A 430 -12.86 2.44 1.71
N VAL A 431 -13.15 2.36 3.01
CA VAL A 431 -13.56 3.51 3.81
C VAL A 431 -12.32 4.08 4.48
N LEU A 432 -12.03 5.34 4.18
CA LEU A 432 -10.94 6.06 4.81
C LEU A 432 -11.48 6.83 6.02
N PHE A 433 -10.99 6.47 7.19
CA PHE A 433 -11.22 7.20 8.43
C PHE A 433 -10.03 8.10 8.73
N GLN A 434 -10.29 9.24 9.31
CA GLN A 434 -9.26 10.14 9.85
C GLN A 434 -9.56 10.45 11.30
N ARG A 435 -8.57 10.34 12.17
CA ARG A 435 -8.68 10.80 13.56
C ARG A 435 -8.70 12.33 13.58
N ALA A 436 -9.62 12.90 14.34
CA ALA A 436 -9.62 14.33 14.57
C ALA A 436 -8.28 14.75 15.22
N ALA A 437 -7.68 15.83 14.73
CA ALA A 437 -6.54 16.42 15.41
C ALA A 437 -7.00 16.86 16.82
N GLU A 438 -6.26 16.49 17.85
CA GLU A 438 -6.50 17.06 19.17
C GLU A 438 -6.26 18.57 19.07
N ALA A 439 -7.24 19.36 19.53
CA ALA A 439 -7.05 20.80 19.63
C ALA A 439 -5.87 21.07 20.59
N PRO A 440 -4.94 21.98 20.23
CA PRO A 440 -3.77 22.30 21.04
C PRO A 440 -4.09 22.82 22.43
#